data_b47ab52fa99569ef68451c311ea71e5b
#
_entry.id   b47ab52fa99569ef68451c311ea71e5b
#
_cell.length_a   1.000
_cell.length_b   1.000
_cell.length_c   1.000
_cell.angle_alpha   90.00
_cell.angle_beta   90.00
_cell.angle_gamma   90.00
#
_symmetry.space_group_name_H-M   'P 1'
#
loop_
_entity.id
_entity.type
_entity.pdbx_description
1 polymer ?
#
loop_
_entity_poly.entity_id
_entity_poly.type
_entity_poly.pdbx_seq_one_letter_code
_entity_poly.pdbx_strand_id
1 'polypeptide(L)'
;MTFVDAQAGVFAGLGHPISDSDTGERVALRSGEIVTCQIVGCTGGTAGSPGELKGKFISDHALGRICINGENGVYGTVSTAIAGQQTEIAFAQEVLPGAAEILTTTSGETPRSYRVYIEKVNDADPHRNMVLRVTDPALLAQPGGIVQGMRGSPILQIGRLVVAVTHGLGNDPTRGYGIFAQTMLEQAHSVPGTDAAA
;
A
#
# COMPACT_ATOMS: atom_id res chain seq x y z
N MET A 1 -3.69 4.16 -0.52
CA MET A 1 -4.71 3.30 0.11
C MET A 1 -4.57 1.91 -0.49
N THR A 2 -4.61 0.87 0.34
CA THR A 2 -4.44 -0.53 -0.10
C THR A 2 -5.78 -1.15 -0.46
N PHE A 3 -6.73 -1.09 0.45
CA PHE A 3 -8.09 -1.57 0.24
C PHE A 3 -9.10 -0.81 1.12
N VAL A 4 -10.36 -1.01 0.81
CA VAL A 4 -11.52 -0.62 1.62
C VAL A 4 -12.34 -1.88 1.87
N ASP A 5 -12.66 -2.15 3.14
CA ASP A 5 -13.72 -3.07 3.50
C ASP A 5 -15.03 -2.26 3.55
N ALA A 6 -15.81 -2.34 2.49
CA ALA A 6 -17.05 -1.58 2.36
C ALA A 6 -18.12 -2.05 3.35
N GLN A 7 -18.08 -3.31 3.80
CA GLN A 7 -19.03 -3.86 4.74
C GLN A 7 -18.79 -3.32 6.16
N ALA A 8 -17.52 -3.27 6.56
CA ALA A 8 -17.12 -2.69 7.85
C ALA A 8 -16.97 -1.16 7.82
N GLY A 9 -16.96 -0.54 6.63
CA GLY A 9 -16.77 0.90 6.46
C GLY A 9 -15.37 1.38 6.83
N VAL A 10 -14.35 0.51 6.71
CA VAL A 10 -12.96 0.80 7.07
C VAL A 10 -12.03 0.73 5.88
N PHE A 11 -10.87 1.36 6.02
CA PHE A 11 -9.79 1.25 5.04
C PHE A 11 -8.45 0.90 5.70
N ALA A 12 -7.54 0.38 4.89
CA ALA A 12 -6.14 0.18 5.21
C ALA A 12 -5.23 0.84 4.17
N GLY A 13 -4.10 1.35 4.61
CA GLY A 13 -3.13 1.98 3.72
C GLY A 13 -1.69 1.92 4.22
N LEU A 14 -0.75 2.20 3.33
CA LEU A 14 0.70 2.32 3.51
C LEU A 14 1.47 1.03 3.81
N GLY A 15 0.97 0.13 4.66
CA GLY A 15 1.70 -1.06 5.09
C GLY A 15 2.87 -0.78 6.06
N HIS A 16 3.01 0.45 6.56
CA HIS A 16 3.98 0.92 7.54
C HIS A 16 3.48 2.21 8.21
N PRO A 17 4.02 2.62 9.38
CA PRO A 17 3.61 3.86 10.03
C PRO A 17 3.98 5.11 9.23
N ILE A 18 3.23 6.19 9.45
CA ILE A 18 3.68 7.54 9.11
C ILE A 18 4.68 7.95 10.18
N SER A 19 5.91 8.21 9.77
CA SER A 19 7.00 8.63 10.63
C SER A 19 7.54 9.99 10.22
N ASP A 20 8.08 10.71 11.18
CA ASP A 20 8.81 11.93 10.95
C ASP A 20 10.08 11.64 10.13
N SER A 21 10.35 12.46 9.12
CA SER A 21 11.46 12.24 8.18
C SER A 21 12.84 12.44 8.81
N ASP A 22 12.92 13.26 9.85
CA ASP A 22 14.19 13.66 10.44
C ASP A 22 14.56 12.75 11.61
N THR A 23 13.57 12.38 12.43
CA THR A 23 13.78 11.55 13.63
C THR A 23 13.53 10.08 13.40
N GLY A 24 12.74 9.72 12.36
CA GLY A 24 12.26 8.36 12.12
C GLY A 24 11.17 7.90 13.10
N GLU A 25 10.82 8.73 14.07
CA GLU A 25 9.80 8.40 15.08
C GLU A 25 8.40 8.39 14.46
N ARG A 26 7.57 7.46 14.94
CA ARG A 26 6.18 7.40 14.51
C ARG A 26 5.43 8.68 14.94
N VAL A 27 4.80 9.33 13.97
CA VAL A 27 3.99 10.52 14.23
C VAL A 27 2.79 10.16 15.10
N ALA A 28 2.65 10.85 16.25
CA ALA A 28 1.48 10.73 17.10
C ALA A 28 0.25 11.29 16.37
N LEU A 29 -0.76 10.44 16.17
CA LEU A 29 -1.96 10.80 15.45
C LEU A 29 -2.85 11.69 16.32
N ARG A 30 -3.05 12.93 15.91
CA ARG A 30 -4.07 13.83 16.47
C ARG A 30 -5.34 13.81 15.60
N SER A 31 -5.15 13.92 14.29
CA SER A 31 -6.19 13.83 13.27
C SER A 31 -5.52 13.54 11.93
N GLY A 32 -6.26 12.92 11.01
CA GLY A 32 -5.81 12.68 9.65
C GLY A 32 -6.99 12.38 8.75
N GLU A 33 -6.83 12.69 7.48
CA GLU A 33 -7.84 12.48 6.45
C GLU A 33 -7.23 11.82 5.24
N ILE A 34 -8.04 11.08 4.48
CA ILE A 34 -7.69 10.63 3.13
C ILE A 34 -8.43 11.48 2.13
N VAL A 35 -7.72 11.96 1.13
CA VAL A 35 -8.24 12.81 0.07
C VAL A 35 -7.76 12.32 -1.29
N THR A 36 -8.46 12.69 -2.35
CA THR A 36 -8.07 12.32 -3.72
C THR A 36 -6.82 13.10 -4.14
N CYS A 37 -5.89 12.42 -4.77
CA CYS A 37 -4.71 13.02 -5.36
C CYS A 37 -4.49 12.57 -6.81
N GLN A 38 -3.78 13.38 -7.58
CA GLN A 38 -3.34 13.10 -8.93
C GLN A 38 -1.81 13.02 -8.97
N ILE A 39 -1.27 12.01 -9.64
CA ILE A 39 0.18 11.93 -9.90
C ILE A 39 0.51 12.81 -11.09
N VAL A 40 1.30 13.86 -10.86
CA VAL A 40 1.66 14.87 -11.83
C VAL A 40 3.08 14.74 -12.35
N GLY A 41 3.87 13.86 -11.76
CA GLY A 41 5.25 13.61 -12.18
C GLY A 41 5.89 12.45 -11.43
N CYS A 42 7.05 12.06 -11.91
CA CYS A 42 7.84 10.99 -11.31
C CYS A 42 9.33 11.32 -11.45
N THR A 43 10.08 11.09 -10.38
CA THR A 43 11.55 11.04 -10.41
C THR A 43 11.97 9.57 -10.35
N GLY A 44 12.77 9.12 -11.31
CA GLY A 44 13.21 7.72 -11.36
C GLY A 44 14.10 7.35 -10.20
N GLY A 45 13.94 6.11 -9.72
CA GLY A 45 14.81 5.52 -8.71
C GLY A 45 16.05 4.90 -9.33
N THR A 46 17.18 5.06 -8.68
CA THR A 46 18.45 4.38 -8.99
C THR A 46 19.06 3.81 -7.72
N ALA A 47 20.03 2.92 -7.84
CA ALA A 47 20.75 2.37 -6.68
C ALA A 47 21.31 3.50 -5.79
N GLY A 48 20.94 3.53 -4.53
CA GLY A 48 21.35 4.53 -3.57
C GLY A 48 20.60 5.88 -3.65
N SER A 49 19.70 6.06 -4.64
CA SER A 49 18.88 7.26 -4.77
C SER A 49 17.42 6.84 -5.02
N PRO A 50 16.58 6.85 -3.98
CA PRO A 50 15.19 6.46 -4.15
C PRO A 50 14.46 7.45 -5.05
N GLY A 51 13.66 6.91 -5.99
CA GLY A 51 12.77 7.73 -6.80
C GLY A 51 11.50 8.13 -6.03
N GLU A 52 10.69 8.99 -6.66
CA GLU A 52 9.49 9.55 -6.05
C GLU A 52 8.38 9.78 -7.07
N LEU A 53 7.14 9.46 -6.70
CA LEU A 53 5.95 9.93 -7.39
C LEU A 53 5.54 11.29 -6.81
N LYS A 54 5.39 12.27 -7.68
CA LYS A 54 4.94 13.63 -7.29
C LYS A 54 3.44 13.72 -7.44
N GLY A 55 2.74 13.84 -6.32
CA GLY A 55 1.29 13.98 -6.27
C GLY A 55 0.86 15.42 -5.94
N LYS A 56 -0.34 15.77 -6.37
CA LYS A 56 -1.03 16.96 -5.92
C LYS A 56 -2.45 16.59 -5.49
N PHE A 57 -2.94 17.16 -4.40
CA PHE A 57 -4.33 17.03 -4.00
C PHE A 57 -5.24 17.74 -5.00
N ILE A 58 -6.32 17.08 -5.41
CA ILE A 58 -7.29 17.60 -6.39
C ILE A 58 -8.65 17.85 -5.76
N SER A 59 -8.82 17.49 -4.50
CA SER A 59 -10.03 17.75 -3.70
C SER A 59 -9.62 18.04 -2.26
N ASP A 60 -10.36 18.91 -1.61
CA ASP A 60 -10.34 19.17 -0.18
C ASP A 60 -11.41 18.37 0.58
N HIS A 61 -12.24 17.61 -0.15
CA HIS A 61 -13.23 16.75 0.45
C HIS A 61 -12.58 15.43 0.93
N ALA A 62 -12.67 15.19 2.23
CA ALA A 62 -12.20 13.96 2.84
C ALA A 62 -13.06 12.76 2.39
N LEU A 63 -12.41 11.72 1.88
CA LEU A 63 -13.02 10.43 1.57
C LEU A 63 -13.16 9.56 2.83
N GLY A 64 -12.38 9.87 3.86
CA GLY A 64 -12.36 9.14 5.10
C GLY A 64 -11.41 9.77 6.11
N ARG A 65 -11.41 9.19 7.31
CA ARG A 65 -10.66 9.67 8.47
C ARG A 65 -9.65 8.62 8.92
N ILE A 66 -8.42 9.03 9.16
CA ILE A 66 -7.40 8.17 9.76
C ILE A 66 -7.65 8.11 11.28
N CYS A 67 -7.79 6.92 11.83
CA CYS A 67 -8.03 6.66 13.24
C CYS A 67 -6.82 6.05 13.94
N ILE A 68 -5.99 5.29 13.19
CA ILE A 68 -4.81 4.59 13.72
C ILE A 68 -3.64 4.84 12.79
N ASN A 69 -2.50 5.25 13.36
CA ASN A 69 -1.17 5.20 12.74
C ASN A 69 -0.38 4.08 13.44
N GLY A 70 -0.50 2.86 12.92
CA GLY A 70 0.05 1.65 13.51
C GLY A 70 1.36 1.21 12.87
N GLU A 71 2.01 0.20 13.44
CA GLU A 71 3.27 -0.37 12.93
C GLU A 71 3.15 -0.90 11.50
N ASN A 72 1.98 -1.44 11.15
CA ASN A 72 1.72 -2.12 9.89
C ASN A 72 0.87 -1.28 8.92
N GLY A 73 0.72 0.03 9.17
CA GLY A 73 -0.02 0.91 8.28
C GLY A 73 -0.88 1.95 8.97
N VAL A 74 -1.66 2.64 8.17
CA VAL A 74 -2.69 3.57 8.61
C VAL A 74 -4.08 2.98 8.36
N TYR A 75 -4.96 3.16 9.32
CA TYR A 75 -6.31 2.58 9.31
C TYR A 75 -7.32 3.63 9.74
N GLY A 76 -8.52 3.51 9.24
CA GLY A 76 -9.58 4.44 9.59
C GLY A 76 -10.90 4.11 8.92
N THR A 77 -11.84 5.04 8.99
CA THR A 77 -13.18 4.90 8.43
C THR A 77 -13.31 5.64 7.11
N VAL A 78 -14.14 5.12 6.20
CA VAL A 78 -14.53 5.81 4.97
C VAL A 78 -15.85 6.54 5.17
N SER A 79 -15.94 7.76 4.65
CA SER A 79 -17.14 8.62 4.75
C SER A 79 -18.04 8.50 3.53
N THR A 80 -17.50 7.99 2.43
CA THR A 80 -18.19 7.85 1.14
C THR A 80 -17.83 6.52 0.49
N ALA A 81 -18.71 6.00 -0.34
CA ALA A 81 -18.41 4.83 -1.16
C ALA A 81 -17.22 5.13 -2.09
N ILE A 82 -16.21 4.31 -2.01
CA ILE A 82 -15.03 4.40 -2.88
C ILE A 82 -15.17 3.34 -3.96
N ALA A 83 -15.17 3.77 -5.21
CA ALA A 83 -15.25 2.85 -6.34
C ALA A 83 -13.98 1.98 -6.43
N GLY A 84 -14.15 0.71 -6.70
CA GLY A 84 -13.05 -0.24 -6.84
C GLY A 84 -13.51 -1.61 -7.31
N GLN A 85 -12.57 -2.47 -7.62
CA GLN A 85 -12.84 -3.86 -7.91
C GLN A 85 -12.99 -4.63 -6.60
N GLN A 86 -14.08 -5.38 -6.48
CA GLN A 86 -14.25 -6.30 -5.37
C GLN A 86 -13.24 -7.45 -5.51
N THR A 87 -12.51 -7.73 -4.44
CA THR A 87 -11.40 -8.69 -4.44
C THR A 87 -11.35 -9.39 -3.10
N GLU A 88 -11.16 -10.70 -3.11
CA GLU A 88 -10.94 -11.48 -1.89
C GLU A 88 -9.53 -11.24 -1.35
N ILE A 89 -9.38 -11.25 -0.03
CA ILE A 89 -8.09 -11.26 0.64
C ILE A 89 -7.68 -12.73 0.87
N ALA A 90 -6.47 -13.09 0.43
CA ALA A 90 -5.92 -14.41 0.69
C ALA A 90 -5.37 -14.50 2.13
N PHE A 91 -5.45 -15.69 2.71
CA PHE A 91 -4.76 -15.96 3.97
C PHE A 91 -3.24 -16.00 3.76
N ALA A 92 -2.49 -15.63 4.80
CA ALA A 92 -1.03 -15.55 4.73
C ALA A 92 -0.38 -16.87 4.26
N GLN A 93 -0.89 -18.00 4.74
CA GLN A 93 -0.41 -19.36 4.37
C GLN A 93 -0.67 -19.75 2.91
N GLU A 94 -1.52 -19.03 2.21
CA GLU A 94 -1.82 -19.29 0.79
C GLU A 94 -0.90 -18.54 -0.15
N VAL A 95 -0.14 -17.56 0.38
CA VAL A 95 0.76 -16.72 -0.42
C VAL A 95 2.05 -17.49 -0.71
N LEU A 96 2.38 -17.65 -1.98
CA LEU A 96 3.54 -18.41 -2.42
C LEU A 96 4.48 -17.54 -3.27
N PRO A 97 5.79 -17.86 -3.27
CA PRO A 97 6.69 -17.30 -4.28
C PRO A 97 6.15 -17.56 -5.69
N GLY A 98 6.16 -16.55 -6.56
CA GLY A 98 5.58 -16.68 -7.88
C GLY A 98 5.19 -15.35 -8.51
N ALA A 99 4.57 -15.45 -9.70
CA ALA A 99 4.06 -14.31 -10.43
C ALA A 99 2.90 -13.64 -9.67
N ALA A 100 2.88 -12.31 -9.70
CA ALA A 100 1.86 -11.48 -9.08
C ALA A 100 1.76 -10.14 -9.82
N GLU A 101 0.81 -9.32 -9.46
CA GLU A 101 0.55 -8.01 -10.05
C GLU A 101 0.47 -6.94 -8.96
N ILE A 102 1.11 -5.79 -9.19
CA ILE A 102 0.96 -4.60 -8.38
C ILE A 102 -0.02 -3.64 -9.05
N LEU A 103 -1.00 -3.13 -8.28
CA LEU A 103 -1.85 -2.03 -8.73
C LEU A 103 -1.30 -0.72 -8.19
N THR A 104 -0.88 0.16 -9.08
CA THR A 104 -0.31 1.46 -8.67
C THR A 104 -0.60 2.53 -9.72
N THR A 105 -0.67 3.79 -9.27
CA THR A 105 -0.83 4.94 -10.15
C THR A 105 0.53 5.59 -10.33
N THR A 106 1.06 5.54 -11.55
CA THR A 106 2.34 6.17 -11.91
C THR A 106 2.17 7.49 -12.65
N SER A 107 0.93 7.78 -13.11
CA SER A 107 0.55 9.03 -13.78
C SER A 107 -0.96 9.22 -13.74
N GLY A 108 -1.43 10.45 -13.55
CA GLY A 108 -2.86 10.76 -13.47
C GLY A 108 -3.49 10.24 -12.17
N GLU A 109 -4.71 9.72 -12.28
CA GLU A 109 -5.54 9.29 -11.13
C GLU A 109 -5.86 7.80 -11.15
N THR A 110 -5.70 7.16 -12.31
CA THR A 110 -6.13 5.77 -12.52
C THR A 110 -5.00 4.79 -12.24
N PRO A 111 -5.19 3.85 -11.30
CA PRO A 111 -4.22 2.77 -11.07
C PRO A 111 -4.15 1.84 -12.28
N ARG A 112 -2.98 1.29 -12.51
CA ARG A 112 -2.70 0.28 -13.53
C ARG A 112 -2.07 -0.94 -12.89
N SER A 113 -2.28 -2.10 -13.50
CA SER A 113 -1.63 -3.34 -13.13
C SER A 113 -0.27 -3.45 -13.81
N TYR A 114 0.75 -3.86 -13.03
CA TYR A 114 2.09 -4.14 -13.51
C TYR A 114 2.56 -5.47 -12.94
N ARG A 115 3.38 -6.20 -13.71
CA ARG A 115 3.90 -7.51 -13.31
C ARG A 115 4.98 -7.38 -12.25
N VAL A 116 4.85 -8.18 -11.22
CA VAL A 116 5.86 -8.37 -10.17
C VAL A 116 6.06 -9.86 -9.92
N TYR A 117 7.07 -10.21 -9.15
CA TYR A 117 7.35 -11.56 -8.70
C TYR A 117 7.56 -11.54 -7.18
N ILE A 118 6.86 -12.41 -6.47
CA ILE A 118 7.10 -12.65 -5.05
C ILE A 118 8.31 -13.59 -4.97
N GLU A 119 9.48 -13.08 -4.55
CA GLU A 119 10.72 -13.86 -4.50
C GLU A 119 10.81 -14.71 -3.24
N LYS A 120 10.32 -14.15 -2.13
CA LYS A 120 10.40 -14.79 -0.81
C LYS A 120 9.20 -14.43 0.03
N VAL A 121 8.69 -15.42 0.75
CA VAL A 121 7.68 -15.28 1.81
C VAL A 121 8.35 -15.66 3.13
N ASN A 122 8.16 -14.86 4.17
CA ASN A 122 8.70 -15.07 5.51
C ASN A 122 7.65 -14.74 6.57
N ASP A 123 6.99 -15.75 7.06
CA ASP A 123 5.90 -15.60 8.04
C ASP A 123 6.42 -15.21 9.43
N ALA A 124 7.71 -15.39 9.69
CA ALA A 124 8.32 -15.08 10.99
C ALA A 124 8.66 -13.60 11.18
N ASP A 125 8.69 -12.79 10.11
CA ASP A 125 8.96 -11.36 10.19
C ASP A 125 7.63 -10.58 10.17
N PRO A 126 7.22 -9.92 11.27
CA PRO A 126 5.92 -9.27 11.35
C PRO A 126 5.77 -8.03 10.47
N HIS A 127 6.88 -7.47 9.95
CA HIS A 127 6.87 -6.20 9.20
C HIS A 127 7.39 -6.33 7.76
N ARG A 128 8.07 -7.43 7.43
CA ARG A 128 8.69 -7.68 6.12
C ARG A 128 8.42 -9.10 5.68
N ASN A 129 7.15 -9.42 5.56
CA ASN A 129 6.72 -10.78 5.24
C ASN A 129 7.19 -11.24 3.87
N MET A 130 7.47 -10.32 2.94
CA MET A 130 7.78 -10.67 1.57
C MET A 130 8.87 -9.80 0.96
N VAL A 131 9.60 -10.43 0.04
CA VAL A 131 10.47 -9.74 -0.91
C VAL A 131 9.81 -9.81 -2.28
N LEU A 132 9.64 -8.65 -2.88
CA LEU A 132 9.01 -8.44 -4.18
C LEU A 132 10.06 -7.99 -5.20
N ARG A 133 9.93 -8.44 -6.45
CA ARG A 133 10.73 -7.95 -7.57
C ARG A 133 9.82 -7.47 -8.69
N VAL A 134 10.05 -6.26 -9.18
CA VAL A 134 9.38 -5.72 -10.36
C VAL A 134 9.89 -6.44 -11.60
N THR A 135 8.98 -6.94 -12.42
CA THR A 135 9.29 -7.63 -13.68
C THR A 135 8.66 -6.95 -14.89
N ASP A 136 7.79 -5.97 -14.67
CA ASP A 136 7.14 -5.23 -15.72
C ASP A 136 8.09 -4.24 -16.38
N PRO A 137 8.31 -4.31 -17.73
CA PRO A 137 9.21 -3.41 -18.43
C PRO A 137 8.82 -1.93 -18.32
N ALA A 138 7.51 -1.61 -18.28
CA ALA A 138 7.06 -0.24 -18.18
C ALA A 138 7.39 0.35 -16.78
N LEU A 139 7.19 -0.42 -15.72
CA LEU A 139 7.51 0.03 -14.36
C LEU A 139 9.04 0.09 -14.12
N LEU A 140 9.82 -0.76 -14.80
CA LEU A 140 11.29 -0.71 -14.80
C LEU A 140 11.84 0.47 -15.60
N ALA A 141 11.19 0.83 -16.71
CA ALA A 141 11.59 1.97 -17.53
C ALA A 141 11.29 3.30 -16.82
N GLN A 142 10.12 3.40 -16.18
CA GLN A 142 9.69 4.56 -15.42
C GLN A 142 8.59 4.13 -14.43
N PRO A 143 8.80 4.30 -13.11
CA PRO A 143 9.83 5.08 -12.38
C PRO A 143 11.16 4.36 -12.08
N GLY A 144 11.43 3.21 -12.65
CA GLY A 144 12.67 2.46 -12.39
C GLY A 144 12.54 1.41 -11.31
N GLY A 145 11.30 1.10 -10.88
CA GLY A 145 11.00 0.12 -9.85
C GLY A 145 10.02 0.62 -8.80
N ILE A 146 10.18 0.19 -7.55
CA ILE A 146 9.38 0.61 -6.41
C ILE A 146 9.97 1.91 -5.84
N VAL A 147 9.22 3.00 -5.93
CA VAL A 147 9.65 4.34 -5.52
C VAL A 147 8.77 4.90 -4.40
N GLN A 148 9.18 6.00 -3.81
CA GLN A 148 8.35 6.72 -2.83
C GLN A 148 7.03 7.14 -3.47
N GLY A 149 5.94 7.02 -2.71
CA GLY A 149 4.57 7.22 -3.20
C GLY A 149 3.87 5.93 -3.63
N MET A 150 4.60 4.80 -3.85
CA MET A 150 4.00 3.49 -4.15
C MET A 150 3.68 2.66 -2.91
N ARG A 151 4.01 3.16 -1.72
CA ARG A 151 3.72 2.47 -0.45
C ARG A 151 2.21 2.28 -0.27
N GLY A 152 1.82 1.09 0.15
CA GLY A 152 0.41 0.70 0.24
C GLY A 152 -0.20 0.25 -1.08
N SER A 153 0.55 0.20 -2.18
CA SER A 153 0.05 -0.39 -3.43
C SER A 153 -0.29 -1.86 -3.21
N PRO A 154 -1.53 -2.29 -3.55
CA PRO A 154 -1.93 -3.68 -3.39
C PRO A 154 -1.24 -4.59 -4.40
N ILE A 155 -0.89 -5.78 -3.94
CA ILE A 155 -0.37 -6.89 -4.76
C ILE A 155 -1.44 -7.96 -4.85
N LEU A 156 -1.73 -8.38 -6.07
CA LEU A 156 -2.67 -9.45 -6.38
C LEU A 156 -1.91 -10.69 -6.84
N GLN A 157 -2.28 -11.85 -6.33
CA GLN A 157 -1.83 -13.15 -6.80
C GLN A 157 -3.05 -14.02 -7.10
N ILE A 158 -3.15 -14.50 -8.33
CA ILE A 158 -4.31 -15.29 -8.80
C ILE A 158 -5.65 -14.56 -8.51
N GLY A 159 -5.69 -13.24 -8.76
CA GLY A 159 -6.89 -12.42 -8.59
C GLY A 159 -7.27 -12.07 -7.16
N ARG A 160 -6.51 -12.54 -6.14
CA ARG A 160 -6.76 -12.23 -4.73
C ARG A 160 -5.72 -11.25 -4.19
N LEU A 161 -6.13 -10.36 -3.30
CA LEU A 161 -5.25 -9.44 -2.60
C LEU A 161 -4.41 -10.19 -1.58
N VAL A 162 -3.10 -10.15 -1.73
CA VAL A 162 -2.17 -10.92 -0.89
C VAL A 162 -1.29 -10.01 -0.02
N VAL A 163 -0.89 -8.84 -0.53
CA VAL A 163 0.18 -8.03 0.06
C VAL A 163 -0.07 -6.55 -0.18
N ALA A 164 0.45 -5.70 0.69
CA ALA A 164 0.69 -4.28 0.42
C ALA A 164 2.20 -4.01 0.37
N VAL A 165 2.63 -3.20 -0.59
CA VAL A 165 4.03 -2.73 -0.67
C VAL A 165 4.34 -1.84 0.53
N THR A 166 5.45 -2.10 1.22
CA THR A 166 5.92 -1.28 2.35
C THR A 166 7.05 -0.33 1.94
N HIS A 167 8.14 -0.87 1.39
CA HIS A 167 9.32 -0.09 1.01
C HIS A 167 9.98 -0.68 -0.24
N GLY A 168 10.61 0.19 -1.06
CA GLY A 168 11.65 -0.25 -2.00
C GLY A 168 12.98 -0.53 -1.28
N LEU A 169 13.83 -1.37 -1.85
CA LEU A 169 15.18 -1.56 -1.36
C LEU A 169 16.07 -0.38 -1.82
N GLY A 170 16.74 0.29 -0.88
CA GLY A 170 17.54 1.47 -1.19
C GLY A 170 18.66 1.24 -2.21
N ASN A 171 19.24 0.04 -2.22
CA ASN A 171 20.31 -0.33 -3.14
C ASN A 171 19.83 -0.98 -4.44
N ASP A 172 18.54 -1.37 -4.50
CA ASP A 172 17.94 -2.01 -5.67
C ASP A 172 16.46 -1.63 -5.76
N PRO A 173 16.11 -0.55 -6.48
CA PRO A 173 14.73 -0.10 -6.60
C PRO A 173 13.83 -1.10 -7.34
N THR A 174 14.40 -2.07 -8.05
CA THR A 174 13.62 -3.12 -8.70
C THR A 174 13.03 -4.12 -7.70
N ARG A 175 13.46 -4.06 -6.43
CA ARG A 175 12.99 -4.90 -5.34
C ARG A 175 12.37 -4.08 -4.22
N GLY A 176 11.54 -4.72 -3.43
CA GLY A 176 10.91 -4.11 -2.25
C GLY A 176 10.39 -5.15 -1.28
N TYR A 177 9.90 -4.63 -0.16
CA TYR A 177 9.23 -5.42 0.86
C TYR A 177 7.71 -5.25 0.79
N GLY A 178 7.02 -6.24 1.31
CA GLY A 178 5.57 -6.19 1.48
C GLY A 178 5.13 -6.83 2.78
N ILE A 179 3.91 -6.49 3.18
CA ILE A 179 3.21 -7.04 4.34
C ILE A 179 1.93 -7.74 3.90
N PHE A 180 1.55 -8.82 4.58
CA PHE A 180 0.31 -9.53 4.30
C PHE A 180 -0.91 -8.62 4.40
N ALA A 181 -1.79 -8.70 3.41
CA ALA A 181 -3.07 -7.99 3.42
C ALA A 181 -3.97 -8.46 4.57
N GLN A 182 -3.88 -9.74 4.96
CA GLN A 182 -4.58 -10.28 6.12
C GLN A 182 -4.20 -9.54 7.41
N THR A 183 -2.91 -9.30 7.66
CA THR A 183 -2.46 -8.54 8.84
C THR A 183 -3.04 -7.13 8.85
N MET A 184 -3.12 -6.49 7.68
CA MET A 184 -3.73 -5.16 7.56
C MET A 184 -5.24 -5.21 7.79
N LEU A 185 -5.93 -6.27 7.36
CA LEU A 185 -7.38 -6.44 7.58
C LEU A 185 -7.70 -6.58 9.07
N GLU A 186 -6.94 -7.41 9.79
CA GLU A 186 -7.09 -7.59 11.23
C GLU A 186 -6.92 -6.27 11.99
N GLN A 187 -5.95 -5.45 11.58
CA GLN A 187 -5.74 -4.12 12.15
C GLN A 187 -6.85 -3.12 11.75
N ALA A 188 -7.34 -3.17 10.52
CA ALA A 188 -8.43 -2.32 10.06
C ALA A 188 -9.71 -2.56 10.86
N HIS A 189 -10.01 -3.81 11.19
CA HIS A 189 -11.16 -4.18 12.04
C HIS A 189 -11.01 -3.79 13.51
N SER A 190 -9.81 -3.39 13.96
CA SER A 190 -9.59 -2.84 15.30
C SER A 190 -9.88 -1.33 15.42
N VAL A 191 -10.27 -0.68 14.32
CA VAL A 191 -10.63 0.75 14.32
C VAL A 191 -11.87 0.97 15.20
N PRO A 192 -11.84 1.89 16.20
CA PRO A 192 -12.98 2.15 17.07
C PRO A 192 -14.21 2.63 16.30
N GLY A 193 -15.38 2.12 16.65
CA GLY A 193 -16.66 2.49 16.04
C GLY A 193 -17.07 1.63 14.84
N THR A 194 -16.35 0.54 14.59
CA THR A 194 -16.71 -0.47 13.59
C THR A 194 -17.44 -1.67 14.20
N ASP A 195 -18.18 -1.46 15.28
CA ASP A 195 -19.08 -2.52 15.77
C ASP A 195 -19.98 -2.91 14.60
N ALA A 196 -19.67 -4.06 14.00
CA ALA A 196 -20.50 -4.66 12.99
C ALA A 196 -21.92 -4.74 13.54
N ALA A 197 -22.85 -4.13 12.86
CA ALA A 197 -24.26 -4.39 13.10
C ALA A 197 -24.44 -5.91 12.97
N ALA A 198 -24.69 -6.54 14.12
CA ALA A 198 -25.00 -7.96 14.22
C ALA A 198 -26.31 -8.27 13.53
#